data_ccc9962c5ee8990d0440b2a3bd4bfec0
#
_entry.id   ccc9962c5ee8990d0440b2a3bd4bfec0
#
_cell.length_a   1.000
_cell.length_b   1.000
_cell.length_c   1.000
_cell.angle_alpha   90.00
_cell.angle_beta   90.00
_cell.angle_gamma   90.00
#
_symmetry.space_group_name_H-M   'P 1'
#
loop_
_entity.id
_entity.type
_entity.pdbx_description
1 polymer ?
#
loop_
_entity_poly.entity_id
_entity_poly.type
_entity_poly.pdbx_seq_one_letter_code
_entity_poly.pdbx_strand_id
1 'polypeptide(L)'
;MQSKFKRILFGGDYNPNQWPKEVWAQDMAYFKDAHINSATINVFSWAKIQPSENEYNFTELDEIVDMLSNENYDIVMATSTAALPAWMVKKYPETMSTDYEGRQHKFGARHNFCPNSLVYQKYAKALATELAKRYSGNKNISVWHINNEYGGYCYCDNCQKQFRVWLKDKYKTLDAVNDAWNTEFWGHTFYDWDEIVVPNELSEEAWGGMTSFAGISTD
;
A
#
# COMPACT_ATOMS: atom_id res chain seq x y z
N MET A 1 -13.72 -5.70 26.43
CA MET A 1 -13.04 -4.55 25.77
C MET A 1 -14.11 -3.53 25.42
N GLN A 2 -14.11 -2.32 25.97
CA GLN A 2 -15.06 -1.28 25.57
C GLN A 2 -14.69 -0.79 24.17
N SER A 3 -15.66 -0.66 23.26
CA SER A 3 -15.44 -0.08 21.94
C SER A 3 -14.96 1.38 22.07
N LYS A 4 -13.93 1.76 21.30
CA LYS A 4 -13.48 3.14 21.16
C LYS A 4 -14.57 4.02 20.52
N PHE A 5 -15.44 3.41 19.71
CA PHE A 5 -16.50 4.10 18.98
C PHE A 5 -17.79 4.14 19.78
N LYS A 6 -18.43 5.29 19.85
CA LYS A 6 -19.71 5.51 20.52
C LYS A 6 -20.92 5.24 19.62
N ARG A 7 -20.68 5.12 18.32
CA ARG A 7 -21.68 4.87 17.27
C ARG A 7 -21.13 3.95 16.20
N ILE A 8 -22.00 3.35 15.41
CA ILE A 8 -21.62 2.65 14.19
C ILE A 8 -21.16 3.68 13.18
N LEU A 9 -19.96 3.50 12.61
CA LEU A 9 -19.47 4.31 11.49
C LEU A 9 -20.14 3.82 10.21
N PHE A 10 -20.80 4.73 9.52
CA PHE A 10 -21.50 4.48 8.27
C PHE A 10 -21.05 5.51 7.23
N GLY A 11 -20.43 5.03 6.15
CA GLY A 11 -19.87 5.87 5.09
C GLY A 11 -18.97 5.09 4.16
N GLY A 12 -18.20 5.79 3.36
CA GLY A 12 -17.27 5.21 2.38
C GLY A 12 -16.15 6.16 2.03
N ASP A 13 -15.45 5.85 0.94
CA ASP A 13 -14.41 6.72 0.40
C ASP A 13 -15.04 7.99 -0.17
N TYR A 14 -14.46 9.13 0.20
CA TYR A 14 -14.85 10.45 -0.27
C TYR A 14 -13.63 11.21 -0.78
N ASN A 15 -13.65 11.53 -2.06
CA ASN A 15 -12.54 12.19 -2.75
C ASN A 15 -13.00 13.54 -3.32
N PRO A 16 -13.36 14.55 -2.49
CA PRO A 16 -13.90 15.84 -2.94
C PRO A 16 -12.90 16.61 -3.81
N ASN A 17 -11.62 16.35 -3.64
CA ASN A 17 -10.55 16.92 -4.45
C ASN A 17 -10.58 16.55 -5.95
N GLN A 18 -11.50 15.67 -6.36
CA GLN A 18 -11.77 15.34 -7.77
C GLN A 18 -12.83 16.24 -8.40
N TRP A 19 -13.50 17.08 -7.61
CA TRP A 19 -14.62 17.91 -8.00
C TRP A 19 -14.36 19.39 -7.68
N PRO A 20 -15.03 20.33 -8.37
CA PRO A 20 -15.00 21.73 -7.98
C PRO A 20 -15.55 21.93 -6.56
N LYS A 21 -14.99 22.90 -5.82
CA LYS A 21 -15.38 23.14 -4.41
C LYS A 21 -16.87 23.46 -4.21
N GLU A 22 -17.52 24.00 -5.23
CA GLU A 22 -18.95 24.31 -5.23
C GLU A 22 -19.82 23.06 -5.03
N VAL A 23 -19.30 21.88 -5.43
CA VAL A 23 -19.98 20.59 -5.26
C VAL A 23 -19.94 20.11 -3.81
N TRP A 24 -18.92 20.47 -3.03
CA TRP A 24 -18.72 19.95 -1.67
C TRP A 24 -19.88 20.27 -0.74
N ALA A 25 -20.48 21.46 -0.86
CA ALA A 25 -21.66 21.82 -0.05
C ALA A 25 -22.87 20.93 -0.38
N GLN A 26 -23.05 20.57 -1.65
CA GLN A 26 -24.09 19.64 -2.09
C GLN A 26 -23.85 18.23 -1.59
N ASP A 27 -22.59 17.77 -1.59
CA ASP A 27 -22.19 16.46 -1.04
C ASP A 27 -22.53 16.36 0.44
N MET A 28 -22.26 17.41 1.23
CA MET A 28 -22.63 17.44 2.65
C MET A 28 -24.13 17.36 2.88
N ALA A 29 -24.93 17.97 2.00
CA ALA A 29 -26.39 17.82 2.05
C ALA A 29 -26.82 16.37 1.78
N TYR A 30 -26.26 15.74 0.75
CA TYR A 30 -26.53 14.33 0.43
C TYR A 30 -26.09 13.39 1.55
N PHE A 31 -24.94 13.66 2.18
CA PHE A 31 -24.46 12.87 3.32
C PHE A 31 -25.44 12.93 4.50
N LYS A 32 -26.01 14.08 4.78
CA LYS A 32 -27.04 14.23 5.81
C LYS A 32 -28.31 13.45 5.49
N ASP A 33 -28.80 13.55 4.25
CA ASP A 33 -29.99 12.84 3.80
C ASP A 33 -29.79 11.30 3.83
N ALA A 34 -28.60 10.85 3.50
CA ALA A 34 -28.23 9.43 3.52
C ALA A 34 -27.80 8.92 4.91
N HIS A 35 -27.84 9.77 5.95
CA HIS A 35 -27.40 9.47 7.31
C HIS A 35 -25.94 8.99 7.40
N ILE A 36 -25.09 9.40 6.47
CA ILE A 36 -23.65 9.15 6.51
C ILE A 36 -23.06 9.92 7.71
N ASN A 37 -22.17 9.28 8.44
CA ASN A 37 -21.53 9.88 9.62
C ASN A 37 -20.00 9.71 9.63
N SER A 38 -19.44 9.09 8.60
CA SER A 38 -18.01 8.81 8.49
C SER A 38 -17.57 8.92 7.02
N ALA A 39 -16.37 9.42 6.79
CA ALA A 39 -15.77 9.48 5.45
C ALA A 39 -14.31 9.09 5.48
N THR A 40 -13.90 8.21 4.56
CA THR A 40 -12.49 7.92 4.29
C THR A 40 -11.98 8.92 3.27
N ILE A 41 -10.98 9.69 3.61
CA ILE A 41 -10.43 10.73 2.75
C ILE A 41 -8.94 10.52 2.48
N ASN A 42 -8.42 11.22 1.47
CA ASN A 42 -6.99 11.27 1.19
C ASN A 42 -6.38 9.94 0.68
N VAL A 43 -7.15 9.03 0.10
CA VAL A 43 -6.68 7.68 -0.25
C VAL A 43 -5.55 7.71 -1.28
N PHE A 44 -5.62 8.60 -2.29
CA PHE A 44 -4.69 8.65 -3.42
C PHE A 44 -4.08 10.06 -3.67
N SER A 45 -4.05 10.91 -2.66
CA SER A 45 -3.69 12.32 -2.84
C SER A 45 -2.20 12.62 -2.63
N TRP A 46 -1.31 11.62 -2.65
CA TRP A 46 0.14 11.84 -2.43
C TRP A 46 0.71 12.94 -3.32
N ALA A 47 0.44 12.90 -4.62
CA ALA A 47 0.95 13.89 -5.56
C ALA A 47 0.47 15.33 -5.28
N LYS A 48 -0.73 15.50 -4.71
CA LYS A 48 -1.24 16.82 -4.30
C LYS A 48 -0.59 17.32 -3.02
N ILE A 49 -0.42 16.41 -2.05
CA ILE A 49 0.21 16.74 -0.76
C ILE A 49 1.71 16.99 -0.92
N GLN A 50 2.38 16.20 -1.76
CA GLN A 50 3.81 16.31 -2.01
C GLN A 50 4.07 16.49 -3.50
N PRO A 51 3.90 17.73 -4.03
CA PRO A 51 4.04 18.03 -5.45
C PRO A 51 5.49 17.93 -5.94
N SER A 52 6.46 18.02 -5.03
CA SER A 52 7.88 17.78 -5.29
C SER A 52 8.55 17.10 -4.10
N GLU A 53 9.79 16.67 -4.27
CA GLU A 53 10.51 15.88 -3.27
C GLU A 53 10.58 16.52 -1.87
N ASN A 54 10.74 17.85 -1.84
CA ASN A 54 10.99 18.60 -0.60
C ASN A 54 9.86 19.55 -0.23
N GLU A 55 8.73 19.46 -0.89
CA GLU A 55 7.63 20.39 -0.70
C GLU A 55 6.35 19.64 -0.29
N TYR A 56 5.70 20.13 0.75
CA TYR A 56 4.39 19.65 1.17
C TYR A 56 3.36 20.77 1.07
N ASN A 57 2.19 20.44 0.54
CA ASN A 57 1.03 21.32 0.46
C ASN A 57 -0.21 20.62 1.03
N PHE A 58 -0.63 21.03 2.21
CA PHE A 58 -1.80 20.47 2.89
C PHE A 58 -3.06 21.32 2.74
N THR A 59 -3.01 22.44 2.02
CA THR A 59 -4.09 23.45 1.99
C THR A 59 -5.46 22.83 1.66
N GLU A 60 -5.54 22.06 0.58
CA GLU A 60 -6.80 21.42 0.16
C GLU A 60 -7.25 20.34 1.17
N LEU A 61 -6.31 19.56 1.70
CA LEU A 61 -6.63 18.54 2.70
C LEU A 61 -7.10 19.17 4.03
N ASP A 62 -6.51 20.28 4.43
CA ASP A 62 -6.96 21.03 5.61
C ASP A 62 -8.42 21.49 5.45
N GLU A 63 -8.76 22.07 4.31
CA GLU A 63 -10.14 22.50 4.01
C GLU A 63 -11.14 21.34 4.06
N ILE A 64 -10.76 20.16 3.53
CA ILE A 64 -11.60 18.96 3.58
C ILE A 64 -11.77 18.47 5.03
N VAL A 65 -10.69 18.43 5.78
CA VAL A 65 -10.71 18.02 7.20
C VAL A 65 -11.56 18.99 8.03
N ASP A 66 -11.41 20.28 7.81
CA ASP A 66 -12.19 21.32 8.52
C ASP A 66 -13.69 21.21 8.16
N MET A 67 -14.02 21.04 6.88
CA MET A 67 -15.41 20.87 6.42
C MET A 67 -16.08 19.68 7.13
N LEU A 68 -15.44 18.51 7.11
CA LEU A 68 -15.97 17.30 7.73
C LEU A 68 -16.03 17.43 9.27
N SER A 69 -15.01 18.04 9.88
CA SER A 69 -14.96 18.24 11.33
C SER A 69 -16.04 19.22 11.82
N ASN A 70 -16.31 20.29 11.10
CA ASN A 70 -17.34 21.27 11.43
C ASN A 70 -18.76 20.67 11.38
N GLU A 71 -18.98 19.70 10.51
CA GLU A 71 -20.22 18.93 10.40
C GLU A 71 -20.24 17.68 11.31
N ASN A 72 -19.20 17.52 12.15
CA ASN A 72 -19.07 16.44 13.14
C ASN A 72 -19.05 15.02 12.55
N TYR A 73 -18.47 14.86 11.36
CA TYR A 73 -18.19 13.53 10.77
C TYR A 73 -16.99 12.86 11.46
N ASP A 74 -17.03 11.55 11.57
CA ASP A 74 -15.85 10.75 11.87
C ASP A 74 -14.99 10.62 10.60
N ILE A 75 -13.72 10.93 10.71
CA ILE A 75 -12.79 10.90 9.59
C ILE A 75 -11.91 9.66 9.68
N VAL A 76 -11.88 8.90 8.60
CA VAL A 76 -10.87 7.87 8.36
C VAL A 76 -9.80 8.49 7.47
N MET A 77 -8.65 8.83 8.06
CA MET A 77 -7.56 9.49 7.35
C MET A 77 -6.65 8.47 6.69
N ALA A 78 -6.58 8.49 5.36
CA ALA A 78 -5.66 7.63 4.63
C ALA A 78 -4.27 8.25 4.48
N THR A 79 -3.25 7.37 4.39
CA THR A 79 -1.84 7.78 4.25
C THR A 79 -1.44 8.15 2.83
N SER A 80 -2.31 7.99 1.83
CA SER A 80 -2.09 8.24 0.39
C SER A 80 -0.99 7.39 -0.26
N THR A 81 -0.39 6.44 0.44
CA THR A 81 0.84 5.77 0.01
C THR A 81 0.65 4.71 -1.07
N ALA A 82 -0.60 4.44 -1.49
CA ALA A 82 -0.90 3.45 -2.53
C ALA A 82 -0.66 3.93 -3.98
N ALA A 83 -0.51 5.25 -4.19
CA ALA A 83 -0.28 5.82 -5.52
C ALA A 83 0.89 6.80 -5.47
N LEU A 84 1.98 6.45 -6.16
CA LEU A 84 3.20 7.26 -6.19
C LEU A 84 3.00 8.58 -6.95
N PRO A 85 3.64 9.69 -6.52
CA PRO A 85 3.71 10.91 -7.32
C PRO A 85 4.68 10.75 -8.50
N ALA A 86 4.35 11.42 -9.61
CA ALA A 86 5.14 11.34 -10.85
C ALA A 86 6.61 11.75 -10.68
N TRP A 87 6.89 12.76 -9.84
CA TRP A 87 8.26 13.20 -9.58
C TRP A 87 9.14 12.10 -8.99
N MET A 88 8.55 11.24 -8.11
CA MET A 88 9.28 10.13 -7.51
C MET A 88 9.68 9.10 -8.56
N VAL A 89 8.75 8.69 -9.41
CA VAL A 89 9.02 7.73 -10.49
C VAL A 89 10.02 8.28 -11.50
N LYS A 90 9.93 9.57 -11.82
CA LYS A 90 10.87 10.24 -12.72
C LYS A 90 12.30 10.27 -12.14
N LYS A 91 12.45 10.55 -10.84
CA LYS A 91 13.76 10.67 -10.18
C LYS A 91 14.33 9.32 -9.75
N TYR A 92 13.46 8.39 -9.38
CA TYR A 92 13.78 7.09 -8.79
C TYR A 92 13.00 5.97 -9.51
N PRO A 93 13.31 5.68 -10.78
CA PRO A 93 12.55 4.70 -11.57
C PRO A 93 12.58 3.28 -10.97
N GLU A 94 13.57 2.97 -10.15
CA GLU A 94 13.69 1.71 -9.41
C GLU A 94 12.59 1.53 -8.34
N THR A 95 11.79 2.55 -8.08
CA THR A 95 10.61 2.43 -7.21
C THR A 95 9.49 1.65 -7.86
N MET A 96 9.49 1.52 -9.18
CA MET A 96 8.43 0.81 -9.89
C MET A 96 8.60 -0.70 -9.78
N SER A 97 7.47 -1.40 -9.68
CA SER A 97 7.46 -2.86 -9.65
C SER A 97 7.85 -3.46 -11.00
N THR A 98 8.31 -4.69 -10.95
CA THR A 98 8.65 -5.50 -12.13
C THR A 98 7.74 -6.72 -12.13
N ASP A 99 7.12 -7.04 -13.26
CA ASP A 99 6.30 -8.23 -13.41
C ASP A 99 7.15 -9.51 -13.52
N TYR A 100 6.49 -10.67 -13.57
CA TYR A 100 7.17 -11.96 -13.63
C TYR A 100 7.92 -12.20 -14.96
N GLU A 101 7.57 -11.46 -16.03
CA GLU A 101 8.28 -11.49 -17.30
C GLU A 101 9.48 -10.53 -17.36
N GLY A 102 9.78 -9.83 -16.26
CA GLY A 102 10.88 -8.88 -16.15
C GLY A 102 10.58 -7.49 -16.67
N ARG A 103 9.33 -7.16 -17.01
CA ARG A 103 8.95 -5.83 -17.49
C ARG A 103 8.71 -4.90 -16.31
N GLN A 104 9.46 -3.81 -16.24
CA GLN A 104 9.23 -2.77 -15.25
C GLN A 104 8.00 -1.95 -15.59
N HIS A 105 7.11 -1.76 -14.61
CA HIS A 105 5.94 -0.91 -14.73
C HIS A 105 6.35 0.56 -14.93
N LYS A 106 5.42 1.35 -15.47
CA LYS A 106 5.57 2.79 -15.67
C LYS A 106 4.68 3.55 -14.69
N PHE A 107 4.91 4.87 -14.59
CA PHE A 107 4.02 5.74 -13.84
C PHE A 107 2.58 5.62 -14.33
N GLY A 108 1.65 5.58 -13.37
CA GLY A 108 0.21 5.48 -13.60
C GLY A 108 -0.42 4.41 -12.71
N ALA A 109 -1.73 4.47 -12.55
CA ALA A 109 -2.50 3.59 -11.68
C ALA A 109 -2.02 3.60 -10.20
N ARG A 110 -2.35 2.55 -9.47
CA ARG A 110 -1.97 2.33 -8.06
C ARG A 110 -1.31 0.97 -7.90
N HIS A 111 -0.59 0.74 -6.79
CA HIS A 111 0.08 -0.52 -6.44
C HIS A 111 1.11 -1.02 -7.49
N ASN A 112 1.63 -0.14 -8.30
CA ASN A 112 2.62 -0.45 -9.32
C ASN A 112 4.06 -0.13 -8.87
N PHE A 113 4.29 -0.06 -7.57
CA PHE A 113 5.59 0.16 -6.95
C PHE A 113 6.15 -1.10 -6.31
N CYS A 114 7.47 -1.14 -6.15
CA CYS A 114 8.16 -2.18 -5.40
C CYS A 114 8.02 -1.91 -3.89
N PRO A 115 7.37 -2.78 -3.11
CA PRO A 115 7.23 -2.59 -1.65
C PRO A 115 8.57 -2.65 -0.92
N ASN A 116 9.57 -3.29 -1.51
CA ASN A 116 10.93 -3.40 -0.99
C ASN A 116 11.87 -2.28 -1.46
N SER A 117 11.36 -1.29 -2.22
CA SER A 117 12.15 -0.10 -2.56
C SER A 117 12.41 0.75 -1.32
N LEU A 118 13.68 0.96 -0.97
CA LEU A 118 14.06 1.81 0.16
C LEU A 118 13.65 3.27 -0.06
N VAL A 119 13.60 3.71 -1.31
CA VAL A 119 13.14 5.05 -1.66
C VAL A 119 11.64 5.17 -1.38
N TYR A 120 10.84 4.22 -1.86
CA TYR A 120 9.40 4.19 -1.55
C TYR A 120 9.17 4.20 -0.04
N GLN A 121 9.80 3.29 0.69
CA GLN A 121 9.64 3.18 2.14
C GLN A 121 10.02 4.47 2.87
N LYS A 122 11.11 5.13 2.47
CA LYS A 122 11.56 6.42 3.03
C LYS A 122 10.48 7.49 2.89
N TYR A 123 9.98 7.69 1.68
CA TYR A 123 9.01 8.76 1.42
C TYR A 123 7.61 8.42 1.92
N ALA A 124 7.18 7.18 1.85
CA ALA A 124 5.91 6.73 2.42
C ALA A 124 5.89 6.95 3.95
N LYS A 125 6.98 6.58 4.64
CA LYS A 125 7.13 6.84 6.07
C LYS A 125 7.16 8.34 6.39
N ALA A 126 7.87 9.13 5.60
CA ALA A 126 7.93 10.58 5.79
C ALA A 126 6.56 11.22 5.64
N LEU A 127 5.83 10.90 4.56
CA LEU A 127 4.46 11.40 4.34
C LEU A 127 3.51 11.01 5.48
N ALA A 128 3.49 9.74 5.87
CA ALA A 128 2.65 9.28 6.98
C ALA A 128 3.00 10.00 8.30
N THR A 129 4.29 10.29 8.51
CA THR A 129 4.74 11.05 9.69
C THR A 129 4.24 12.50 9.67
N GLU A 130 4.33 13.18 8.54
CA GLU A 130 3.83 14.56 8.40
C GLU A 130 2.31 14.64 8.57
N LEU A 131 1.56 13.70 7.96
CA LEU A 131 0.11 13.58 8.17
C LEU A 131 -0.22 13.35 9.65
N ALA A 132 0.46 12.42 10.29
CA ALA A 132 0.23 12.12 11.72
C ALA A 132 0.53 13.33 12.62
N LYS A 133 1.66 14.02 12.41
CA LYS A 133 1.99 15.23 13.17
C LYS A 133 0.94 16.32 13.00
N ARG A 134 0.51 16.56 11.75
CA ARG A 134 -0.44 17.62 11.44
C ARG A 134 -1.82 17.39 12.04
N TYR A 135 -2.31 16.17 11.98
CA TYR A 135 -3.71 15.86 12.30
C TYR A 135 -3.92 15.11 13.62
N SER A 136 -2.86 14.76 14.36
CA SER A 136 -2.96 14.01 15.62
C SER A 136 -3.83 14.67 16.69
N GLY A 137 -3.98 16.00 16.65
CA GLY A 137 -4.83 16.76 17.57
C GLY A 137 -6.30 16.84 17.16
N ASN A 138 -6.66 16.43 15.96
CA ASN A 138 -8.05 16.51 15.50
C ASN A 138 -8.87 15.31 16.02
N LYS A 139 -9.81 15.61 16.93
CA LYS A 139 -10.65 14.60 17.59
C LYS A 139 -11.63 13.87 16.64
N ASN A 140 -11.88 14.42 15.46
CA ASN A 140 -12.75 13.82 14.45
C ASN A 140 -12.02 12.75 13.62
N ILE A 141 -10.68 12.73 13.63
CA ILE A 141 -9.93 11.63 13.02
C ILE A 141 -9.98 10.42 13.93
N SER A 142 -10.87 9.51 13.61
CA SER A 142 -11.19 8.32 14.42
C SER A 142 -10.35 7.10 14.05
N VAL A 143 -9.93 7.00 12.78
CA VAL A 143 -9.21 5.85 12.21
C VAL A 143 -8.13 6.34 11.25
N TRP A 144 -7.03 5.60 11.19
CA TRP A 144 -6.02 5.73 10.14
C TRP A 144 -6.13 4.57 9.15
N HIS A 145 -6.25 4.89 7.87
CA HIS A 145 -6.23 3.95 6.77
C HIS A 145 -4.82 3.86 6.22
N ILE A 146 -4.10 2.82 6.59
CA ILE A 146 -2.69 2.63 6.21
C ILE A 146 -2.62 2.00 4.83
N ASN A 147 -2.08 2.76 3.86
CA ASN A 147 -2.04 2.38 2.45
C ASN A 147 -3.46 2.21 1.88
N ASN A 148 -3.67 1.29 0.95
CA ASN A 148 -4.98 0.88 0.44
C ASN A 148 -4.85 -0.48 -0.25
N GLU A 149 -5.77 -1.41 0.03
CA GLU A 149 -5.91 -2.70 -0.68
C GLU A 149 -4.57 -3.33 -1.06
N TYR A 150 -3.78 -3.73 -0.06
CA TYR A 150 -2.47 -4.33 -0.32
C TYR A 150 -2.55 -5.41 -1.38
N GLY A 151 -1.92 -5.19 -2.50
CA GLY A 151 -1.97 -6.05 -3.67
C GLY A 151 -0.85 -5.73 -4.65
N GLY A 152 -0.83 -6.51 -5.74
CA GLY A 152 0.25 -6.46 -6.72
C GLY A 152 1.47 -7.25 -6.26
N TYR A 153 2.19 -7.78 -7.24
CA TYR A 153 3.41 -8.55 -7.03
C TYR A 153 4.57 -7.80 -7.66
N CYS A 154 5.76 -7.99 -7.11
CA CYS A 154 6.97 -7.42 -7.66
C CYS A 154 8.08 -8.48 -7.66
N TYR A 155 8.68 -8.70 -8.81
CA TYR A 155 9.69 -9.71 -9.04
C TYR A 155 11.08 -9.11 -9.29
N CYS A 156 11.30 -7.84 -8.98
CA CYS A 156 12.59 -7.18 -9.14
C CYS A 156 13.66 -7.76 -8.20
N ASP A 157 14.92 -7.42 -8.45
CA ASP A 157 16.06 -7.90 -7.65
C ASP A 157 15.93 -7.60 -6.15
N ASN A 158 15.33 -6.45 -5.78
CA ASN A 158 15.08 -6.14 -4.37
C ASN A 158 14.11 -7.16 -3.74
N CYS A 159 13.06 -7.53 -4.46
CA CYS A 159 12.09 -8.52 -3.98
C CYS A 159 12.70 -9.91 -3.91
N GLN A 160 13.48 -10.32 -4.91
CA GLN A 160 14.24 -11.57 -4.89
C GLN A 160 15.13 -11.66 -3.64
N LYS A 161 15.87 -10.57 -3.37
CA LYS A 161 16.75 -10.47 -2.21
C LYS A 161 16.01 -10.55 -0.88
N GLN A 162 14.92 -9.80 -0.75
CA GLN A 162 14.15 -9.79 0.49
C GLN A 162 13.42 -11.10 0.74
N PHE A 163 12.96 -11.76 -0.31
CA PHE A 163 12.38 -13.10 -0.19
C PHE A 163 13.40 -14.10 0.37
N ARG A 164 14.62 -14.11 -0.15
CA ARG A 164 15.71 -14.97 0.37
C ARG A 164 16.08 -14.61 1.83
N VAL A 165 16.08 -13.34 2.19
CA VAL A 165 16.29 -12.92 3.58
C VAL A 165 15.19 -13.46 4.50
N TRP A 166 13.94 -13.35 4.07
CA TRP A 166 12.80 -13.89 4.80
C TRP A 166 12.88 -15.42 4.96
N LEU A 167 13.23 -16.13 3.91
CA LEU A 167 13.44 -17.58 3.97
C LEU A 167 14.55 -17.96 4.96
N LYS A 168 15.68 -17.24 4.94
CA LYS A 168 16.78 -17.46 5.89
C LYS A 168 16.33 -17.23 7.33
N ASP A 169 15.49 -16.23 7.55
CA ASP A 169 14.97 -15.98 8.89
C ASP A 169 13.95 -17.04 9.32
N LYS A 170 13.09 -17.49 8.43
CA LYS A 170 12.07 -18.50 8.71
C LYS A 170 12.68 -19.90 8.94
N TYR A 171 13.46 -20.36 7.99
CA TYR A 171 13.94 -21.76 7.94
C TYR A 171 15.33 -21.97 8.54
N LYS A 172 16.14 -20.93 8.68
CA LYS A 172 17.53 -20.90 9.21
C LYS A 172 18.56 -21.59 8.33
N THR A 173 18.27 -22.74 7.75
CA THR A 173 19.20 -23.49 6.88
C THR A 173 18.54 -23.79 5.53
N LEU A 174 19.37 -23.99 4.51
CA LEU A 174 18.91 -24.38 3.20
C LEU A 174 18.31 -25.79 3.18
N ASP A 175 18.88 -26.71 3.96
CA ASP A 175 18.34 -28.06 4.14
C ASP A 175 16.92 -28.02 4.67
N ALA A 176 16.64 -27.15 5.66
CA ALA A 176 15.30 -26.99 6.21
C ALA A 176 14.28 -26.44 5.17
N VAL A 177 14.73 -25.61 4.22
CA VAL A 177 13.91 -25.20 3.07
C VAL A 177 13.64 -26.39 2.17
N ASN A 178 14.70 -27.14 1.80
CA ASN A 178 14.59 -28.29 0.93
C ASN A 178 13.63 -29.34 1.51
N ASP A 179 13.74 -29.63 2.79
CA ASP A 179 12.86 -30.56 3.49
C ASP A 179 11.41 -30.06 3.51
N ALA A 180 11.18 -28.79 3.88
CA ALA A 180 9.85 -28.22 3.99
C ALA A 180 9.12 -28.13 2.64
N TRP A 181 9.86 -27.89 1.57
CA TRP A 181 9.32 -27.76 0.23
C TRP A 181 9.35 -29.08 -0.57
N ASN A 182 9.90 -30.16 0.00
CA ASN A 182 10.07 -31.43 -0.67
C ASN A 182 10.79 -31.29 -2.02
N THR A 183 11.89 -30.55 -2.05
CA THR A 183 12.58 -30.17 -3.30
C THR A 183 13.27 -31.33 -4.01
N GLU A 184 13.38 -32.49 -3.39
CA GLU A 184 13.86 -33.71 -4.08
C GLU A 184 12.92 -34.11 -5.24
N PHE A 185 11.64 -33.73 -5.12
CA PHE A 185 10.67 -34.00 -6.17
C PHE A 185 11.03 -33.20 -7.44
N TRP A 186 11.20 -33.89 -8.55
CA TRP A 186 11.66 -33.36 -9.83
C TRP A 186 13.06 -32.73 -9.80
N GLY A 187 13.88 -33.03 -8.78
CA GLY A 187 15.25 -32.54 -8.72
C GLY A 187 15.37 -31.03 -8.47
N HIS A 188 14.46 -30.47 -7.70
CA HIS A 188 14.45 -29.04 -7.38
C HIS A 188 15.31 -28.69 -6.14
N THR A 189 16.16 -29.60 -5.66
CA THR A 189 16.99 -29.38 -4.48
C THR A 189 17.91 -28.18 -4.66
N PHE A 190 17.85 -27.24 -3.74
CA PHE A 190 18.71 -26.05 -3.72
C PHE A 190 19.98 -26.32 -2.94
N TYR A 191 21.10 -25.88 -3.47
CA TYR A 191 22.44 -25.96 -2.86
C TYR A 191 23.00 -24.58 -2.50
N ASP A 192 22.43 -23.50 -3.06
CA ASP A 192 22.71 -22.12 -2.70
C ASP A 192 21.42 -21.33 -2.57
N TRP A 193 21.41 -20.36 -1.66
CA TRP A 193 20.28 -19.46 -1.49
C TRP A 193 19.97 -18.64 -2.75
N ASP A 194 20.99 -18.35 -3.55
CA ASP A 194 20.84 -17.56 -4.77
C ASP A 194 20.17 -18.33 -5.92
N GLU A 195 20.03 -19.64 -5.79
CA GLU A 195 19.26 -20.47 -6.72
C GLU A 195 17.75 -20.32 -6.55
N ILE A 196 17.31 -19.85 -5.36
CA ILE A 196 15.89 -19.66 -5.07
C ILE A 196 15.40 -18.37 -5.72
N VAL A 197 14.34 -18.46 -6.51
CA VAL A 197 13.63 -17.31 -7.09
C VAL A 197 12.28 -17.13 -6.43
N VAL A 198 11.75 -15.90 -6.46
CA VAL A 198 10.35 -15.66 -6.04
C VAL A 198 9.43 -16.49 -6.96
N PRO A 199 8.51 -17.30 -6.38
CA PRO A 199 7.60 -18.12 -7.16
C PRO A 199 6.80 -17.27 -8.14
N ASN A 200 6.71 -17.73 -9.38
CA ASN A 200 6.02 -17.01 -10.44
C ASN A 200 5.57 -17.96 -11.56
N GLU A 201 4.77 -17.47 -12.49
CA GLU A 201 4.17 -18.25 -13.56
C GLU A 201 5.21 -18.85 -14.53
N LEU A 202 6.44 -18.33 -14.57
CA LEU A 202 7.51 -18.88 -15.43
C LEU A 202 8.31 -19.97 -14.72
N SER A 203 8.31 -20.04 -13.41
CA SER A 203 8.99 -21.06 -12.61
C SER A 203 8.07 -22.21 -12.20
N GLU A 204 6.77 -22.07 -12.39
CA GLU A 204 5.78 -23.10 -12.10
C GLU A 204 5.09 -23.55 -13.39
N GLU A 205 5.01 -24.85 -13.62
CA GLU A 205 4.16 -25.36 -14.69
C GLU A 205 2.68 -25.18 -14.37
N ALA A 206 1.83 -25.26 -15.39
CA ALA A 206 0.38 -25.02 -15.37
C ALA A 206 -0.44 -25.87 -14.38
N TRP A 207 0.18 -26.62 -13.55
CA TRP A 207 -0.42 -27.50 -12.53
C TRP A 207 -0.75 -26.80 -11.22
N GLY A 208 -0.55 -25.52 -11.19
CA GLY A 208 -0.94 -24.63 -10.09
C GLY A 208 -0.75 -25.22 -8.70
N GLY A 209 0.39 -24.99 -8.08
CA GLY A 209 0.60 -25.35 -6.67
C GLY A 209 0.80 -26.83 -6.37
N MET A 210 0.97 -27.69 -7.38
CA MET A 210 1.36 -29.09 -7.19
C MET A 210 2.87 -29.32 -7.30
N THR A 211 3.62 -28.25 -7.41
CA THR A 211 5.08 -28.25 -7.40
C THR A 211 5.62 -28.13 -5.98
N SER A 212 6.92 -28.24 -5.82
CA SER A 212 7.62 -27.94 -4.57
C SER A 212 7.33 -26.53 -4.02
N PHE A 213 6.74 -25.66 -4.80
CA PHE A 213 6.27 -24.33 -4.39
C PHE A 213 4.89 -24.33 -3.75
N ALA A 214 4.18 -25.45 -3.72
CA ALA A 214 2.90 -25.54 -3.00
C ALA A 214 3.03 -25.12 -1.53
N GLY A 215 4.16 -25.37 -0.91
CA GLY A 215 4.46 -24.91 0.44
C GLY A 215 4.70 -23.41 0.56
N ILE A 216 5.11 -22.74 -0.52
CA ILE A 216 5.36 -21.29 -0.51
C ILE A 216 4.05 -20.51 -0.67
N SER A 217 3.12 -21.01 -1.46
CA SER A 217 1.83 -20.35 -1.69
C SER A 217 0.92 -20.32 -0.47
N THR A 218 1.26 -21.08 0.57
CA THR A 218 0.52 -21.13 1.85
C THR A 218 1.22 -20.37 2.98
N ASP A 219 2.40 -19.87 2.72
CA ASP A 219 3.19 -19.05 3.63
C ASP A 219 3.00 -17.55 3.38
#